data_c4bfdcb7ce3793d8b2f4fd001fb489ac
#
_entry.id   c4bfdcb7ce3793d8b2f4fd001fb489ac
#
_cell.length_a   1.000
_cell.length_b   1.000
_cell.length_c   1.000
_cell.angle_alpha   90.00
_cell.angle_beta   90.00
_cell.angle_gamma   90.00
#
_symmetry.space_group_name_H-M   'P 1'
#
loop_
_entity.id
_entity.type
_entity.pdbx_description
1 polymer ?
#
loop_
_entity_poly.entity_id
_entity_poly.type
_entity_poly.pdbx_seq_one_letter_code
_entity_poly.pdbx_strand_id
1 'polypeptide(L)' 'MAKAENCSSCGKRLVGPGTTSFPCPSCGNSVIGRCANCRDQSVVYYCKACGFQGP' A
#
# COMPACT_ATOMS: atom_id res chain seq x y z
N MET A 1 7.16 -13.51 -6.40
CA MET A 1 7.08 -12.41 -5.44
C MET A 1 5.75 -11.68 -5.60
N ALA A 2 4.99 -11.56 -4.53
CA ALA A 2 3.70 -10.89 -4.60
C ALA A 2 3.89 -9.38 -4.75
N LYS A 3 3.08 -8.79 -5.62
CA LYS A 3 3.11 -7.36 -5.86
C LYS A 3 1.70 -6.82 -5.66
N ALA A 4 1.56 -5.71 -4.97
CA ALA A 4 0.26 -5.12 -4.77
C ALA A 4 -0.28 -4.58 -6.09
N GLU A 5 -1.50 -4.94 -6.44
CA GLU A 5 -2.15 -4.48 -7.66
C GLU A 5 -3.03 -3.27 -7.42
N ASN A 6 -3.46 -3.09 -6.17
CA ASN A 6 -4.35 -2.01 -5.79
C ASN A 6 -3.80 -1.25 -4.59
N CYS A 7 -4.18 0.01 -4.49
CA CYS A 7 -3.82 0.85 -3.34
C CYS A 7 -4.48 0.29 -2.08
N SER A 8 -3.70 0.16 -1.01
CA SER A 8 -4.20 -0.35 0.27
C SER A 8 -5.09 0.67 1.00
N SER A 9 -5.10 1.91 0.55
CA SER A 9 -5.89 2.97 1.18
C SER A 9 -7.21 3.21 0.47
N CYS A 10 -7.17 3.51 -0.83
CA CYS A 10 -8.38 3.86 -1.59
C CYS A 10 -8.88 2.75 -2.50
N GLY A 11 -8.10 1.68 -2.68
CA GLY A 11 -8.47 0.57 -3.53
C GLY A 11 -8.28 0.82 -5.01
N LYS A 12 -7.72 1.96 -5.40
CA LYS A 12 -7.50 2.29 -6.79
C LYS A 12 -6.40 1.42 -7.38
N ARG A 13 -6.56 1.01 -8.64
CA ARG A 13 -5.58 0.20 -9.31
C ARG A 13 -4.26 0.95 -9.46
N LEU A 14 -3.17 0.25 -9.17
CA LEU A 14 -1.84 0.83 -9.21
C LEU A 14 -1.29 0.78 -10.64
N VAL A 15 -1.52 1.84 -11.39
CA VAL A 15 -1.03 1.98 -12.76
C VAL A 15 -0.41 3.36 -12.91
N GLY A 16 0.61 3.44 -13.76
CA GLY A 16 1.26 4.70 -14.07
C GLY A 16 2.34 5.11 -13.07
N PRO A 17 2.97 6.27 -13.28
CA PRO A 17 4.05 6.74 -12.42
C PRO A 17 3.55 7.16 -11.04
N GLY A 18 4.45 7.15 -10.07
CA GLY A 18 4.14 7.57 -8.71
C GLY A 18 3.55 6.49 -7.83
N THR A 19 3.21 5.32 -8.39
CA THR A 19 2.72 4.20 -7.58
C THR A 19 3.89 3.45 -6.98
N THR A 20 3.66 2.82 -5.82
CA THR A 20 4.69 2.03 -5.17
C THR A 20 4.06 0.85 -4.43
N SER A 21 4.89 -0.14 -4.15
CA SER A 21 4.49 -1.26 -3.31
C SER A 21 5.68 -1.71 -2.49
N PHE A 22 5.43 -2.22 -1.29
CA PHE A 22 6.48 -2.66 -0.39
C PHE A 22 5.90 -3.69 0.58
N PRO A 23 6.74 -4.56 1.16
CA PRO A 23 6.25 -5.50 2.16
C PRO A 23 5.86 -4.76 3.44
N CYS A 24 4.89 -5.31 4.17
CA CYS A 24 4.46 -4.72 5.43
C CYS A 24 5.67 -4.58 6.37
N PRO A 25 5.93 -3.38 6.89
CA PRO A 25 7.10 -3.18 7.76
C PRO A 25 6.97 -3.84 9.13
N SER A 26 5.77 -4.29 9.48
CA SER A 26 5.53 -4.94 10.76
C SER A 26 5.65 -6.45 10.68
N CYS A 27 4.91 -7.09 9.78
CA CYS A 27 4.90 -8.55 9.68
C CYS A 27 5.62 -9.08 8.43
N GLY A 28 5.70 -8.30 7.38
CA GLY A 28 6.33 -8.73 6.14
C GLY A 28 5.56 -9.78 5.37
N ASN A 29 4.37 -10.17 5.82
CA ASN A 29 3.57 -11.23 5.19
C ASN A 29 2.59 -10.71 4.14
N SER A 30 2.43 -9.39 4.05
CA SER A 30 1.55 -8.76 3.08
C SER A 30 2.29 -7.68 2.34
N VAL A 31 1.86 -7.43 1.11
CA VAL A 31 2.41 -6.33 0.32
C VAL A 31 1.46 -5.15 0.40
N ILE A 32 2.02 -3.98 0.74
CA ILE A 32 1.26 -2.74 0.83
C ILE A 32 1.42 -2.00 -0.50
N GLY A 33 0.30 -1.62 -1.10
CA GLY A 33 0.31 -0.83 -2.33
C GLY A 33 -0.15 0.59 -2.07
N ARG A 34 0.51 1.57 -2.69
CA ARG A 34 0.17 2.97 -2.54
C ARG A 34 0.09 3.63 -3.91
N CYS A 35 -1.00 4.33 -4.18
CA CYS A 35 -1.10 5.13 -5.40
C CYS A 35 -0.47 6.50 -5.18
N ALA A 36 -0.17 7.19 -6.29
CA ALA A 36 0.47 8.50 -6.22
C ALA A 36 -0.34 9.49 -5.38
N ASN A 37 -1.66 9.44 -5.51
CA ASN A 37 -2.56 10.34 -4.80
C ASN A 37 -2.53 10.13 -3.28
N CYS A 38 -2.59 8.86 -2.85
CA CYS A 38 -2.55 8.54 -1.42
C CYS A 38 -1.19 8.86 -0.82
N ARG A 39 -0.12 8.67 -1.57
CA ARG A 39 1.22 9.02 -1.13
C ARG A 39 1.36 10.53 -0.95
N ASP A 40 0.84 11.28 -1.90
CA ASP A 40 0.91 12.74 -1.88
C ASP A 40 0.12 13.34 -0.71
N GLN A 41 -1.02 12.74 -0.40
CA GLN A 41 -1.90 13.22 0.67
C GLN A 41 -1.65 12.55 2.02
N SER A 42 -0.65 11.69 2.11
CA SER A 42 -0.32 10.96 3.34
C SER A 42 -1.50 10.19 3.92
N VAL A 43 -2.29 9.57 3.04
CA VAL A 43 -3.45 8.79 3.48
C VAL A 43 -2.98 7.54 4.21
N VAL A 44 -3.64 7.22 5.32
CA VAL A 44 -3.31 6.07 6.15
C VAL A 44 -3.66 4.76 5.42
N TYR A 45 -2.80 3.75 5.60
CA TYR A 45 -3.06 2.41 5.08
C TYR A 45 -3.06 1.39 6.20
N TYR A 46 -3.62 0.22 5.92
CA TYR A 46 -3.71 -0.87 6.89
C TYR A 46 -3.18 -2.16 6.28
N CYS A 47 -2.42 -2.91 7.07
CA CYS A 47 -1.97 -4.24 6.67
C CYS A 47 -3.09 -5.25 6.92
N LYS A 48 -3.39 -6.08 5.93
CA LYS A 48 -4.45 -7.09 6.05
C LYS A 48 -4.05 -8.25 6.97
N ALA A 49 -2.76 -8.51 7.10
CA ALA A 49 -2.29 -9.66 7.87
C ALA A 49 -2.15 -9.37 9.36
N CYS A 50 -1.63 -8.23 9.73
CA CYS A 50 -1.35 -7.92 11.13
C CYS A 50 -2.08 -6.69 11.65
N GLY A 51 -2.76 -5.95 10.78
CA GLY A 51 -3.48 -4.75 11.19
C GLY A 51 -2.58 -3.53 11.39
N PHE A 52 -1.34 -3.60 10.94
CA PHE A 52 -0.44 -2.46 11.05
C PHE A 52 -1.00 -1.26 10.30
N GLN A 53 -0.93 -0.11 10.92
CA GLN A 53 -1.41 1.14 10.35
C GLN A 53 -0.23 2.10 10.17
N GLY A 54 -0.15 2.72 9.02
CA GLY A 54 0.93 3.65 8.76
C GLY A 54 0.57 4.67 7.69
N PRO A 55 1.37 5.75 7.59
CA PRO A 55 1.19 6.76 6.56
C PRO A 55 1.72 6.33 5.19
#